data_f95be03604711d7b9eb143d4d67a449a
#
_entry.id   f95be03604711d7b9eb143d4d67a449a
#
_cell.length_a   1.000
_cell.length_b   1.000
_cell.length_c   1.000
_cell.angle_alpha   90.00
_cell.angle_beta   90.00
_cell.angle_gamma   90.00
#
_symmetry.space_group_name_H-M   'P 1'
#
loop_
_entity.id
_entity.type
_entity.pdbx_description
1 polymer ?
#
loop_
_entity_poly.entity_id
_entity_poly.type
_entity_poly.pdbx_seq_one_letter_code
_entity_poly.pdbx_strand_id
1 'polypeptide(L)'
;MYVILVYDMGEKRVGKMLKLCRKYLNWIQNSVFEGEITEVSLKELKMKAKVIMEEETDSIILFKSRNEKWLEKEVVGQERSKLDNFL
;
A
#
# COMPACT_ATOMS: atom_id res chain seq x y z
N MET A 1 -5.64 2.13 -13.00
CA MET A 1 -5.45 3.35 -12.21
C MET A 1 -4.25 3.23 -11.28
N TYR A 2 -3.63 4.32 -11.01
CA TYR A 2 -2.47 4.35 -10.12
C TYR A 2 -2.91 4.73 -8.72
N VAL A 3 -2.40 4.02 -7.70
CA VAL A 3 -2.80 4.29 -6.32
C VAL A 3 -1.57 4.39 -5.41
N ILE A 4 -1.74 5.18 -4.36
CA ILE A 4 -0.85 5.19 -3.22
C ILE A 4 -1.71 4.75 -2.03
N LEU A 5 -1.26 3.73 -1.34
CA LEU A 5 -1.95 3.19 -0.18
C LEU A 5 -1.09 3.40 1.05
N VAL A 6 -1.70 3.95 2.08
CA VAL A 6 -1.05 4.16 3.38
C VAL A 6 -1.93 3.53 4.45
N TYR A 7 -1.35 2.70 5.31
CA TYR A 7 -2.13 2.16 6.42
C TYR A 7 -1.51 2.52 7.77
N ASP A 8 -2.37 2.55 8.77
CA ASP A 8 -1.98 2.72 10.15
C ASP A 8 -2.73 1.65 10.95
N MET A 9 -1.99 0.72 11.52
CA MET A 9 -2.58 -0.46 12.14
C MET A 9 -1.92 -0.82 13.46
N GLY A 10 -2.67 -1.53 14.27
CA GLY A 10 -2.14 -2.12 15.48
C GLY A 10 -0.98 -3.07 15.17
N GLU A 11 -0.01 -3.10 16.06
CA GLU A 11 1.24 -3.84 15.89
C GLU A 11 1.06 -5.30 15.51
N LYS A 12 0.03 -5.95 16.06
CA LYS A 12 -0.22 -7.37 15.80
C LYS A 12 -0.69 -7.65 14.37
N ARG A 13 -1.21 -6.64 13.67
CA ARG A 13 -1.80 -6.80 12.35
C ARG A 13 -0.94 -6.25 11.21
N VAL A 14 0.09 -5.49 11.56
CA VAL A 14 0.97 -4.85 10.57
C VAL A 14 1.60 -5.85 9.62
N GLY A 15 2.11 -6.96 10.14
CA GLY A 15 2.77 -7.97 9.31
C GLY A 15 1.85 -8.62 8.29
N LYS A 16 0.63 -8.90 8.67
CA LYS A 16 -0.35 -9.50 7.74
C LYS A 16 -0.74 -8.51 6.65
N MET A 17 -0.90 -7.24 7.01
CA MET A 17 -1.26 -6.21 6.04
C MET A 17 -0.11 -5.97 5.06
N LEU A 18 1.12 -5.97 5.54
CA LEU A 18 2.29 -5.85 4.69
C LEU A 18 2.32 -6.95 3.63
N LYS A 19 2.13 -8.20 4.04
CA LYS A 19 2.11 -9.34 3.13
C LYS A 19 0.98 -9.24 2.11
N LEU A 20 -0.18 -8.82 2.56
CA LEU A 20 -1.33 -8.63 1.68
C LEU A 20 -1.05 -7.57 0.62
N CYS A 21 -0.61 -6.39 1.06
CA CYS A 21 -0.38 -5.27 0.14
C CYS A 21 0.71 -5.59 -0.89
N ARG A 22 1.73 -6.35 -0.52
CA ARG A 22 2.80 -6.74 -1.45
C ARG A 22 2.30 -7.59 -2.61
N LYS A 23 1.19 -8.26 -2.46
CA LYS A 23 0.62 -9.07 -3.55
C LYS A 23 0.00 -8.21 -4.65
N TYR A 24 -0.34 -6.97 -4.34
CA TYR A 24 -1.06 -6.09 -5.25
C TYR A 24 -0.28 -4.86 -5.66
N LEU A 25 0.56 -4.35 -4.78
CA LEU A 25 1.25 -3.07 -4.95
C LEU A 25 2.72 -3.21 -4.60
N ASN A 26 3.48 -2.17 -4.93
CA ASN A 26 4.91 -2.10 -4.65
C ASN A 26 5.14 -1.38 -3.32
N TRP A 27 5.92 -1.98 -2.45
CA TRP A 27 6.29 -1.37 -1.19
C TRP A 27 7.23 -0.19 -1.41
N ILE A 28 6.95 0.95 -0.77
CA ILE A 28 7.82 2.12 -0.80
C ILE A 28 8.66 2.17 0.47
N GLN A 29 7.98 2.31 1.59
CA GLN A 29 8.62 2.35 2.91
C GLN A 29 7.54 2.27 3.99
N ASN A 30 7.91 1.81 5.17
CA ASN A 30 6.99 1.69 6.30
C ASN A 30 5.66 1.06 5.87
N SER A 31 4.58 1.79 5.96
CA SER A 31 3.24 1.33 5.60
C SER A 31 2.73 1.99 4.32
N VAL A 32 3.64 2.35 3.42
CA VAL A 32 3.31 3.06 2.18
C VAL A 32 3.58 2.16 0.98
N PHE A 33 2.56 2.04 0.13
CA PHE A 33 2.61 1.24 -1.10
C PHE A 33 2.13 2.07 -2.27
N GLU A 34 2.58 1.73 -3.46
CA GLU A 34 2.13 2.37 -4.70
C GLU A 34 2.08 1.37 -5.83
N GLY A 35 1.31 1.67 -6.85
CA GLY A 35 1.33 0.88 -8.06
C GLY A 35 0.10 1.04 -8.92
N GLU A 36 0.21 0.48 -10.11
CA GLU A 36 -0.90 0.37 -11.04
C GLU A 36 -1.77 -0.81 -10.61
N ILE A 37 -3.08 -0.60 -10.56
CA ILE A 37 -4.00 -1.65 -10.14
C ILE A 37 -5.34 -1.46 -10.83
N THR A 38 -5.99 -2.56 -11.16
CA THR A 38 -7.35 -2.50 -11.73
C THR A 38 -8.36 -2.23 -10.61
N GLU A 39 -9.53 -1.71 -10.99
CA GLU A 39 -10.59 -1.50 -10.02
C GLU A 39 -11.03 -2.79 -9.34
N VAL A 40 -11.06 -3.89 -10.10
CA VAL A 40 -11.43 -5.20 -9.57
C VAL A 40 -10.41 -5.67 -8.53
N SER A 41 -9.14 -5.57 -8.85
CA SER A 41 -8.07 -5.97 -7.91
C SER A 41 -8.04 -5.09 -6.68
N LEU A 42 -8.28 -3.78 -6.84
CA LEU A 42 -8.33 -2.87 -5.69
C LEU A 42 -9.49 -3.21 -4.77
N LYS A 43 -10.64 -3.54 -5.35
CA LYS A 43 -11.80 -3.96 -4.57
C LYS A 43 -11.50 -5.24 -3.79
N GLU A 44 -10.85 -6.19 -4.44
CA GLU A 44 -10.42 -7.44 -3.79
C GLU A 44 -9.45 -7.16 -2.64
N LEU A 45 -8.45 -6.30 -2.87
CA LEU A 45 -7.50 -5.89 -1.85
C LEU A 45 -8.21 -5.29 -0.64
N LYS A 46 -9.16 -4.37 -0.89
CA LYS A 46 -9.91 -3.74 0.20
C LYS A 46 -10.73 -4.75 1.00
N MET A 47 -11.35 -5.70 0.33
CA MET A 47 -12.12 -6.74 1.02
C MET A 47 -11.24 -7.60 1.91
N LYS A 48 -10.09 -8.02 1.40
CA LYS A 48 -9.13 -8.82 2.18
C LYS A 48 -8.53 -8.02 3.33
N ALA A 49 -8.29 -6.73 3.10
CA ALA A 49 -7.77 -5.84 4.15
C ALA A 49 -8.76 -5.71 5.30
N LYS A 50 -10.04 -5.59 5.00
CA LYS A 50 -11.07 -5.49 6.05
C LYS A 50 -11.14 -6.71 6.95
N VAL A 51 -10.79 -7.88 6.43
CA VAL A 51 -10.75 -9.09 7.24
C VAL A 51 -9.62 -9.03 8.27
N ILE A 52 -8.51 -8.41 7.90
CA ILE A 52 -7.34 -8.29 8.78
C ILE A 52 -7.50 -7.18 9.81
N MET A 53 -8.04 -6.02 9.37
CA MET A 53 -8.04 -4.81 10.19
C MET A 53 -9.16 -4.79 11.23
N GLU A 54 -8.93 -4.00 12.26
CA GLU A 54 -9.93 -3.61 13.24
C GLU A 54 -10.38 -2.21 12.91
N GLU A 55 -11.58 -2.06 12.37
CA GLU A 55 -12.06 -0.78 11.83
C GLU A 55 -12.07 0.36 12.83
N GLU A 56 -12.21 0.06 14.12
CA GLU A 56 -12.26 1.10 15.15
C GLU A 56 -10.89 1.74 15.43
N THR A 57 -9.81 1.01 15.17
CA THR A 57 -8.46 1.45 15.52
C THR A 57 -7.52 1.56 14.32
N ASP A 58 -7.80 0.81 13.26
CA ASP A 58 -6.94 0.73 12.09
C ASP A 58 -7.52 1.55 10.95
N SER A 59 -6.66 2.04 10.07
CA SER A 59 -7.09 2.81 8.91
C SER A 59 -6.25 2.50 7.69
N ILE A 60 -6.87 2.67 6.53
CA ILE A 60 -6.21 2.64 5.24
C ILE A 60 -6.64 3.88 4.49
N ILE A 61 -5.67 4.60 3.95
CA ILE A 61 -5.93 5.78 3.13
C ILE A 61 -5.44 5.47 1.73
N LEU A 62 -6.29 5.71 0.75
CA LEU A 62 -5.99 5.50 -0.65
C LEU A 62 -6.03 6.82 -1.40
N PHE A 63 -4.94 7.11 -2.10
CA PHE A 63 -4.88 8.20 -3.06
C PHE A 63 -4.91 7.59 -4.44
N LYS A 64 -5.85 8.02 -5.28
CA LYS A 64 -6.07 7.43 -6.61
C LYS A 64 -5.84 8.44 -7.70
N SER A 65 -5.20 7.99 -8.79
CA SER A 65 -5.02 8.77 -9.98
C SER A 65 -5.32 7.90 -11.19
N ARG A 66 -5.70 8.52 -12.31
CA ARG A 66 -5.99 7.78 -13.53
C ARG A 66 -4.77 7.04 -14.05
N ASN A 67 -3.60 7.66 -13.90
CA ASN A 67 -2.35 7.01 -14.26
C ASN A 67 -1.19 7.65 -13.51
N GLU A 68 -0.03 6.98 -13.57
CA GLU A 68 1.18 7.41 -12.88
C GLU A 68 1.66 8.80 -13.27
N LYS A 69 1.40 9.23 -14.49
CA LYS A 69 1.83 10.54 -14.99
C LYS A 69 1.26 11.71 -14.19
N TRP A 70 0.17 11.49 -13.50
CA TRP A 70 -0.48 12.54 -12.70
C TRP A 70 0.03 12.61 -11.28
N LEU A 71 0.94 11.68 -10.92
CA LEU A 71 1.57 11.64 -9.62
C LEU A 71 3.08 11.76 -9.79
N GLU A 72 3.65 12.78 -9.19
CA GLU A 72 5.09 12.97 -9.17
C GLU A 72 5.61 12.52 -7.82
N LYS A 73 6.52 11.55 -7.84
CA LYS A 73 7.14 11.06 -6.61
C LYS A 73 8.58 11.55 -6.53
N GLU A 74 8.92 12.15 -5.42
CA GLU A 74 10.28 12.56 -5.12
C GLU A 74 10.71 11.93 -3.81
N VAL A 75 11.89 11.34 -3.80
CA VAL A 75 12.47 10.76 -2.59
C VAL A 75 13.62 11.65 -2.14
N VAL A 76 13.51 12.15 -0.93
CA VAL A 76 14.59 12.90 -0.29
C VAL A 76 15.23 11.98 0.74
N GLY A 77 16.49 11.67 0.55
CA GLY A 77 17.17 10.70 1.38
C GLY A 77 17.29 9.35 0.67
N GLN A 78 17.22 8.27 1.43
CA GLN A 78 17.43 6.93 0.89
C GLN A 78 16.12 6.30 0.43
N GLU A 79 16.15 5.71 -0.76
CA GLU A 79 15.01 4.97 -1.29
C GLU A 79 15.02 3.54 -0.75
N ARG A 80 14.09 3.26 0.14
CA ARG A 80 14.03 1.99 0.86
C ARG A 80 13.61 0.81 0.02
N SER A 81 12.75 1.03 -0.97
CA SER A 81 12.26 -0.04 -1.82
C SER A 81 13.37 -0.72 -2.61
N LYS A 82 14.45 -0.02 -2.92
CA LYS A 82 15.62 -0.62 -3.59
C LYS A 82 16.31 -1.64 -2.73
N LEU A 83 16.37 -1.39 -1.43
CA LEU A 83 16.97 -2.32 -0.47
C LEU A 83 16.10 -3.56 -0.31
N ASP A 84 14.80 -3.39 -0.33
CA ASP A 84 13.85 -4.49 -0.20
C ASP A 84 13.96 -5.47 -1.38
N ASN A 85 14.27 -4.97 -2.57
CA ASN A 85 14.38 -5.80 -3.77
C ASN A 85 15.57 -6.76 -3.76
N PHE A 86 16.51 -6.56 -2.87
CA PHE A 86 17.67 -7.43 -2.73
C PHE A 86 17.49 -8.52 -1.67
N LEU A 87 16.41 -8.47 -0.98
CA LEU A 87 16.08 -9.43 0.06
C LEU A 87 15.16 -10.51 -0.47
#